data_3073ad90da7bd3a1afe76dc1e320e266
#
_entry.id   3073ad90da7bd3a1afe76dc1e320e266
#
_cell.length_a   1.000
_cell.length_b   1.000
_cell.length_c   1.000
_cell.angle_alpha   90.00
_cell.angle_beta   90.00
_cell.angle_gamma   90.00
#
_symmetry.space_group_name_H-M   'P 1'
#
loop_
_entity.id
_entity.type
_entity.pdbx_description
1 polymer ?
#
loop_
_entity_poly.entity_id
_entity_poly.type
_entity_poly.pdbx_seq_one_letter_code
_entity_poly.pdbx_strand_id
1 'polypeptide(L)'
;MATTRRPERPKGQVKDPAPVEAPPDHPIPARPAPRPKDAPQTMRELRESRIGKRPTKPRQAQNVLREGLRLARILDPSVVVLFGATGDLAHRKVLPALYQLWRTDLLPHEFQVVAIGRREYDDEAFRKEILGALEKYSRMLPVDEIAWKSFSERVTYQRCDFEDQAAFDHLATRLDEIDEESGTQGNRLFYLATQPSQFADIVAQLGRVGLDHEHHDGGWRRVVIEKPFGHDLDSAKRLNREVGKVFRESQVYRIDHYLGKETVRNLFVFRFGNGIFEPLWNRRYVDHVQITVAESIGIENRGAFYEQTGATRDVLQNHLLQLVSLVAMEPPATFDADALRDEKVKILRAISTSPLDPIEDVVRGQYAPGWVAATRVPGYREEADVDPASETETYVAARLTIDDWRWSGVPFYVRTGKRMPKRATEIAIQFREVPHRLFTEQGTTPDPNLLAIRIQPDEGIMLRFGAKVPGLRPDIRSVTMDFTYGEAFNVDSPDAYETLILDALQGDASLFTRADEVEEAWTIVDPVISGWADLPAPDFPNYDAGTWGPSEADKLPARDGRRWRRF
;
A
#
# COMPACT_ATOMS: atom_id res chain seq x y z
N MET A 1 -12.99 68.34 -35.79
CA MET A 1 -11.90 68.53 -36.78
C MET A 1 -10.87 67.50 -36.55
N ALA A 2 -10.38 66.87 -37.63
CA ALA A 2 -9.34 65.86 -37.77
C ALA A 2 -9.78 64.43 -37.61
N THR A 3 -10.24 63.85 -38.68
CA THR A 3 -10.36 62.44 -39.04
C THR A 3 -8.99 61.92 -39.46
N THR A 4 -8.51 60.86 -38.84
CA THR A 4 -7.35 60.07 -39.32
C THR A 4 -7.82 58.69 -39.82
N ARG A 5 -7.66 58.48 -41.12
CA ARG A 5 -7.93 57.26 -41.87
C ARG A 5 -6.93 56.21 -41.54
N ARG A 6 -7.40 54.93 -41.36
CA ARG A 6 -6.56 53.70 -41.37
C ARG A 6 -6.21 53.33 -42.82
N PRO A 7 -5.01 52.89 -43.12
CA PRO A 7 -4.67 52.37 -44.45
C PRO A 7 -5.20 50.92 -44.64
N GLU A 8 -5.72 50.64 -45.82
CA GLU A 8 -6.17 49.34 -46.31
C GLU A 8 -4.96 48.42 -46.58
N ARG A 9 -5.09 47.15 -46.21
CA ARG A 9 -4.15 46.08 -46.58
C ARG A 9 -4.51 45.54 -47.97
N PRO A 10 -3.53 45.21 -48.83
CA PRO A 10 -3.77 44.66 -50.16
C PRO A 10 -4.24 43.21 -50.09
N LYS A 11 -5.19 42.83 -50.92
CA LYS A 11 -5.69 41.48 -51.15
C LYS A 11 -4.59 40.66 -51.85
N GLY A 12 -3.97 39.68 -51.10
CA GLY A 12 -3.11 38.65 -51.69
C GLY A 12 -3.97 37.57 -52.34
N GLN A 13 -3.67 37.26 -53.59
CA GLN A 13 -4.26 36.14 -54.34
C GLN A 13 -3.85 34.81 -53.69
N VAL A 14 -4.81 33.99 -53.35
CA VAL A 14 -4.63 32.63 -52.94
C VAL A 14 -4.36 31.80 -54.21
N LYS A 15 -3.17 31.26 -54.35
CA LYS A 15 -2.86 30.23 -55.35
C LYS A 15 -3.33 28.87 -54.81
N ASP A 16 -4.10 28.15 -55.63
CA ASP A 16 -4.47 26.76 -55.36
C ASP A 16 -3.22 25.87 -55.24
N PRO A 17 -3.18 24.94 -54.26
CA PRO A 17 -2.11 23.98 -54.16
C PRO A 17 -2.17 22.94 -55.29
N ALA A 18 -1.01 22.65 -55.87
CA ALA A 18 -0.84 21.61 -56.88
C ALA A 18 -1.20 20.21 -56.33
N PRO A 19 -1.68 19.28 -57.17
CA PRO A 19 -2.03 17.93 -56.72
C PRO A 19 -0.80 17.18 -56.21
N VAL A 20 -0.94 16.55 -55.03
CA VAL A 20 0.08 15.71 -54.44
C VAL A 20 0.07 14.35 -55.15
N GLU A 21 1.16 14.00 -55.81
CA GLU A 21 1.36 12.69 -56.40
C GLU A 21 1.38 11.61 -55.29
N ALA A 22 0.64 10.53 -55.51
CA ALA A 22 0.63 9.36 -54.65
C ALA A 22 2.01 8.67 -54.67
N PRO A 23 2.52 8.15 -53.53
CA PRO A 23 3.78 7.40 -53.49
C PRO A 23 3.64 6.08 -54.29
N PRO A 24 4.75 5.61 -54.91
CA PRO A 24 4.71 4.39 -55.70
C PRO A 24 4.47 3.16 -54.84
N ASP A 25 3.59 2.25 -55.35
CA ASP A 25 3.34 0.94 -54.79
C ASP A 25 4.61 0.13 -54.64
N HIS A 26 5.02 -0.15 -53.38
CA HIS A 26 6.02 -1.15 -53.10
C HIS A 26 5.39 -2.57 -53.22
N PRO A 27 5.97 -3.49 -54.01
CA PRO A 27 5.45 -4.85 -54.11
C PRO A 27 5.61 -5.57 -52.77
N ILE A 28 4.53 -6.18 -52.30
CA ILE A 28 4.49 -7.07 -51.14
C ILE A 28 5.42 -8.26 -51.45
N PRO A 29 6.40 -8.63 -50.63
CA PRO A 29 7.25 -9.78 -50.85
C PRO A 29 6.40 -11.06 -50.84
N ALA A 30 6.55 -11.86 -51.89
CA ALA A 30 5.88 -13.14 -52.06
C ALA A 30 6.23 -14.11 -50.91
N ARG A 31 5.24 -14.82 -50.38
CA ARG A 31 5.44 -15.90 -49.41
C ARG A 31 6.47 -16.91 -49.95
N PRO A 32 7.46 -17.33 -49.13
CA PRO A 32 8.43 -18.34 -49.57
C PRO A 32 7.70 -19.67 -49.81
N ALA A 33 8.05 -20.33 -50.92
CA ALA A 33 7.55 -21.66 -51.30
C ALA A 33 7.91 -22.72 -50.23
N PRO A 34 7.11 -23.77 -50.05
CA PRO A 34 7.40 -24.83 -49.09
C PRO A 34 8.70 -25.54 -49.50
N ARG A 35 9.61 -25.73 -48.54
CA ARG A 35 10.88 -26.41 -48.73
C ARG A 35 10.67 -27.88 -49.04
N PRO A 36 11.53 -28.48 -49.90
CA PRO A 36 11.54 -29.93 -50.17
C PRO A 36 11.82 -30.70 -48.86
N LYS A 37 11.25 -31.88 -48.71
CA LYS A 37 11.33 -32.73 -47.52
C LYS A 37 12.74 -33.27 -47.19
N ASP A 38 13.74 -33.03 -48.01
CA ASP A 38 15.08 -33.60 -47.89
C ASP A 38 16.22 -32.54 -47.78
N ALA A 39 15.92 -31.38 -47.20
CA ALA A 39 16.99 -30.40 -46.93
C ALA A 39 17.81 -30.80 -45.68
N PRO A 40 19.15 -30.68 -45.66
CA PRO A 40 19.98 -31.03 -44.50
C PRO A 40 19.60 -30.17 -43.29
N GLN A 41 19.43 -30.86 -42.15
CA GLN A 41 19.14 -30.21 -40.84
C GLN A 41 20.27 -29.25 -40.47
N THR A 42 19.92 -28.08 -40.01
CA THR A 42 20.90 -27.10 -39.53
C THR A 42 21.63 -27.64 -38.29
N MET A 43 22.88 -27.17 -38.06
CA MET A 43 23.67 -27.55 -36.86
C MET A 43 22.95 -27.25 -35.53
N ARG A 44 21.96 -26.39 -35.56
CA ARG A 44 21.09 -26.10 -34.42
C ARG A 44 20.10 -27.25 -34.17
N GLU A 45 19.48 -27.77 -35.21
CA GLU A 45 18.54 -28.90 -35.12
C GLU A 45 19.26 -30.20 -34.74
N LEU A 46 20.52 -30.40 -35.20
CA LEU A 46 21.39 -31.50 -34.77
C LEU A 46 21.85 -31.40 -33.31
N ARG A 47 22.03 -30.19 -32.77
CA ARG A 47 22.31 -29.99 -31.34
C ARG A 47 21.08 -30.22 -30.47
N GLU A 48 19.90 -29.80 -30.90
CA GLU A 48 18.64 -30.00 -30.20
C GLU A 48 18.23 -31.49 -30.20
N SER A 49 18.56 -32.26 -31.20
CA SER A 49 18.29 -33.71 -31.26
C SER A 49 19.25 -34.57 -30.40
N ARG A 50 20.43 -34.04 -30.03
CA ARG A 50 21.42 -34.70 -29.17
C ARG A 50 21.24 -34.40 -27.67
N ILE A 51 20.45 -33.42 -27.31
CA ILE A 51 20.06 -33.19 -25.93
C ILE A 51 18.97 -34.20 -25.61
N GLY A 52 19.36 -35.28 -24.92
CA GLY A 52 18.44 -36.33 -24.50
C GLY A 52 17.19 -35.71 -23.88
N LYS A 53 16.04 -36.24 -24.23
CA LYS A 53 14.73 -35.86 -23.68
C LYS A 53 14.84 -35.87 -22.17
N ARG A 54 14.95 -34.70 -21.54
CA ARG A 54 14.73 -34.59 -20.10
C ARG A 54 13.36 -35.17 -19.80
N PRO A 55 13.19 -35.97 -18.74
CA PRO A 55 11.88 -36.41 -18.33
C PRO A 55 11.03 -35.14 -18.09
N THR A 56 10.08 -34.90 -18.96
CA THR A 56 9.04 -33.92 -18.73
C THR A 56 8.34 -34.36 -17.46
N LYS A 57 8.36 -33.51 -16.41
CA LYS A 57 7.47 -33.66 -15.24
C LYS A 57 6.09 -34.03 -15.82
N PRO A 58 5.38 -35.03 -15.25
CA PRO A 58 4.07 -35.40 -15.75
C PRO A 58 3.23 -34.11 -15.75
N ARG A 59 2.78 -33.67 -16.93
CA ARG A 59 1.73 -32.67 -17.03
C ARG A 59 0.58 -33.24 -16.21
N GLN A 60 0.27 -32.60 -15.08
CA GLN A 60 -0.97 -32.87 -14.38
C GLN A 60 -2.06 -32.82 -15.44
N ALA A 61 -2.78 -33.93 -15.62
CA ALA A 61 -3.85 -34.03 -16.60
C ALA A 61 -4.80 -32.86 -16.30
N GLN A 62 -4.88 -31.90 -17.20
CA GLN A 62 -5.83 -30.79 -17.09
C GLN A 62 -7.22 -31.42 -17.05
N ASN A 63 -7.86 -31.36 -15.89
CA ASN A 63 -9.21 -31.84 -15.74
C ASN A 63 -10.11 -30.86 -16.49
N VAL A 64 -10.64 -31.31 -17.64
CA VAL A 64 -11.50 -30.53 -18.53
C VAL A 64 -12.74 -29.97 -17.81
N LEU A 65 -13.16 -30.58 -16.69
CA LEU A 65 -14.25 -30.08 -15.83
C LEU A 65 -13.87 -28.84 -15.01
N ARG A 66 -12.59 -28.47 -15.02
CA ARG A 66 -12.06 -27.26 -14.33
C ARG A 66 -11.74 -26.11 -15.29
N GLU A 67 -11.94 -26.31 -16.58
CA GLU A 67 -11.80 -25.26 -17.59
C GLU A 67 -12.91 -24.21 -17.38
N GLY A 68 -12.52 -22.99 -16.99
CA GLY A 68 -13.44 -21.88 -16.66
C GLY A 68 -13.65 -21.61 -15.17
N LEU A 69 -13.25 -22.50 -14.27
CA LEU A 69 -13.11 -22.16 -12.86
C LEU A 69 -11.79 -21.39 -12.66
N ARG A 70 -11.85 -20.16 -12.16
CA ARG A 70 -10.67 -19.47 -11.62
C ARG A 70 -10.25 -20.24 -10.36
N LEU A 71 -9.44 -21.28 -10.55
CA LEU A 71 -8.82 -21.98 -9.44
C LEU A 71 -7.89 -20.96 -8.77
N ALA A 72 -8.11 -20.70 -7.50
CA ALA A 72 -7.11 -20.03 -6.68
C ALA A 72 -5.78 -20.73 -6.94
N ARG A 73 -4.72 -19.95 -7.16
CA ARG A 73 -3.38 -20.51 -7.39
C ARG A 73 -3.03 -21.34 -6.15
N ILE A 74 -2.87 -22.65 -6.32
CA ILE A 74 -2.46 -23.52 -5.21
C ILE A 74 -1.06 -23.06 -4.80
N LEU A 75 -0.91 -22.69 -3.55
CA LEU A 75 0.38 -22.32 -2.99
C LEU A 75 1.34 -23.49 -3.01
N ASP A 76 2.62 -23.18 -3.19
CA ASP A 76 3.66 -24.18 -3.03
C ASP A 76 3.77 -24.60 -1.55
N PRO A 77 4.07 -25.90 -1.25
CA PRO A 77 4.47 -26.32 0.07
C PRO A 77 5.53 -25.39 0.66
N SER A 78 5.42 -25.00 1.93
CA SER A 78 6.30 -23.96 2.47
C SER A 78 6.36 -23.92 4.00
N VAL A 79 7.41 -23.31 4.52
CA VAL A 79 7.59 -22.98 5.94
C VAL A 79 7.52 -21.46 6.13
N VAL A 80 6.72 -21.02 7.09
CA VAL A 80 6.78 -19.65 7.63
C VAL A 80 7.63 -19.66 8.89
N VAL A 81 8.76 -18.96 8.86
CA VAL A 81 9.63 -18.75 10.01
C VAL A 81 9.30 -17.40 10.62
N LEU A 82 8.58 -17.40 11.74
CA LEU A 82 8.06 -16.18 12.38
C LEU A 82 9.00 -15.73 13.51
N PHE A 83 9.84 -14.73 13.23
CA PHE A 83 10.68 -14.08 14.25
C PHE A 83 9.84 -13.12 15.10
N GLY A 84 10.02 -13.15 16.42
CA GLY A 84 9.23 -12.35 17.33
C GLY A 84 7.84 -12.93 17.63
N ALA A 85 7.69 -14.26 17.54
CA ALA A 85 6.42 -14.96 17.66
C ALA A 85 5.67 -14.74 18.99
N THR A 86 6.36 -14.33 20.06
CA THR A 86 5.78 -14.00 21.38
C THR A 86 5.44 -12.52 21.53
N GLY A 87 5.52 -11.74 20.44
CA GLY A 87 5.24 -10.31 20.42
C GLY A 87 3.76 -9.99 20.18
N ASP A 88 3.37 -8.75 20.49
CA ASP A 88 1.99 -8.25 20.35
C ASP A 88 1.49 -8.35 18.89
N LEU A 89 2.33 -8.00 17.91
CA LEU A 89 1.99 -8.07 16.48
C LEU A 89 1.73 -9.52 16.04
N ALA A 90 2.59 -10.45 16.45
CA ALA A 90 2.42 -11.86 16.11
C ALA A 90 1.09 -12.39 16.64
N HIS A 91 0.74 -12.10 17.90
CA HIS A 91 -0.50 -12.57 18.53
C HIS A 91 -1.76 -11.87 17.99
N ARG A 92 -1.68 -10.57 17.69
CA ARG A 92 -2.86 -9.83 17.24
C ARG A 92 -3.15 -9.94 15.76
N LYS A 93 -2.12 -10.19 14.93
CA LYS A 93 -2.23 -10.09 13.48
C LYS A 93 -1.70 -11.30 12.73
N VAL A 94 -0.42 -11.65 12.90
CA VAL A 94 0.22 -12.64 12.03
C VAL A 94 -0.34 -14.05 12.26
N LEU A 95 -0.38 -14.52 13.51
CA LEU A 95 -0.90 -15.85 13.86
C LEU A 95 -2.41 -15.99 13.56
N PRO A 96 -3.27 -14.99 13.88
CA PRO A 96 -4.66 -15.02 13.45
C PRO A 96 -4.84 -15.05 11.93
N ALA A 97 -4.02 -14.32 11.17
CA ALA A 97 -4.07 -14.32 9.71
C ALA A 97 -3.67 -15.69 9.13
N LEU A 98 -2.57 -16.30 9.62
CA LEU A 98 -2.15 -17.65 9.22
C LEU A 98 -3.22 -18.70 9.54
N TYR A 99 -3.82 -18.63 10.74
CA TYR A 99 -4.93 -19.52 11.09
C TYR A 99 -6.15 -19.35 10.18
N GLN A 100 -6.52 -18.10 9.84
CA GLN A 100 -7.63 -17.85 8.92
C GLN A 100 -7.36 -18.38 7.51
N LEU A 101 -6.15 -18.17 6.98
CA LEU A 101 -5.75 -18.71 5.69
C LEU A 101 -5.79 -20.24 5.70
N TRP A 102 -5.39 -20.88 6.81
CA TRP A 102 -5.50 -22.33 7.00
C TRP A 102 -6.96 -22.79 7.04
N ARG A 103 -7.79 -22.15 7.86
CA ARG A 103 -9.22 -22.47 8.01
C ARG A 103 -10.01 -22.37 6.71
N THR A 104 -9.58 -21.52 5.79
CA THR A 104 -10.23 -21.28 4.50
C THR A 104 -9.59 -22.06 3.34
N ASP A 105 -8.76 -23.05 3.63
CA ASP A 105 -8.07 -23.93 2.66
C ASP A 105 -7.22 -23.14 1.63
N LEU A 106 -6.68 -21.99 2.02
CA LEU A 106 -5.78 -21.19 1.18
C LEU A 106 -4.31 -21.55 1.35
N LEU A 107 -3.95 -22.30 2.42
CA LEU A 107 -2.60 -22.82 2.64
C LEU A 107 -2.49 -24.28 2.21
N PRO A 108 -1.32 -24.74 1.71
CA PRO A 108 -1.12 -26.13 1.31
C PRO A 108 -1.07 -27.06 2.51
N HIS A 109 -1.32 -28.35 2.29
CA HIS A 109 -1.26 -29.36 3.35
C HIS A 109 0.14 -29.50 3.97
N GLU A 110 1.17 -29.30 3.18
CA GLU A 110 2.59 -29.36 3.56
C GLU A 110 3.08 -28.02 4.14
N PHE A 111 2.17 -27.20 4.63
CA PHE A 111 2.48 -25.92 5.29
C PHE A 111 2.95 -26.16 6.74
N GLN A 112 4.01 -25.44 7.16
CA GLN A 112 4.56 -25.47 8.52
C GLN A 112 4.83 -24.06 9.03
N VAL A 113 4.82 -23.88 10.34
CA VAL A 113 5.20 -22.64 11.03
C VAL A 113 6.28 -22.96 12.06
N VAL A 114 7.43 -22.30 11.94
CA VAL A 114 8.47 -22.29 12.97
C VAL A 114 8.42 -20.94 13.67
N ALA A 115 7.91 -20.95 14.89
CA ALA A 115 7.79 -19.75 15.71
C ALA A 115 9.08 -19.51 16.50
N ILE A 116 9.68 -18.33 16.30
CA ILE A 116 10.97 -17.97 16.91
C ILE A 116 10.76 -16.90 17.97
N GLY A 117 11.27 -17.13 19.17
CA GLY A 117 11.23 -16.15 20.26
C GLY A 117 12.32 -16.37 21.31
N ARG A 118 12.52 -15.37 22.19
CA ARG A 118 13.55 -15.44 23.25
C ARG A 118 13.08 -16.13 24.53
N ARG A 119 11.75 -16.20 24.74
CA ARG A 119 11.16 -16.85 25.91
C ARG A 119 11.32 -18.37 25.84
N GLU A 120 11.33 -19.01 26.97
CA GLU A 120 11.30 -20.47 27.03
C GLU A 120 9.86 -20.97 26.94
N TYR A 121 9.57 -21.71 25.88
CA TYR A 121 8.34 -22.43 25.64
C TYR A 121 8.68 -23.80 25.07
N ASP A 122 7.91 -24.81 25.44
CA ASP A 122 7.72 -25.99 24.60
C ASP A 122 6.58 -25.77 23.62
N ASP A 123 6.44 -26.66 22.65
CA ASP A 123 5.42 -26.55 21.60
C ASP A 123 3.99 -26.49 22.18
N GLU A 124 3.69 -27.25 23.23
CA GLU A 124 2.37 -27.34 23.81
C GLU A 124 1.99 -26.04 24.54
N ALA A 125 2.89 -25.50 25.34
CA ALA A 125 2.68 -24.21 26.02
C ALA A 125 2.52 -23.07 25.03
N PHE A 126 3.33 -23.05 23.96
CA PHE A 126 3.20 -22.02 22.92
C PHE A 126 1.89 -22.14 22.14
N ARG A 127 1.48 -23.36 21.76
CA ARG A 127 0.19 -23.60 21.10
C ARG A 127 -0.99 -23.14 21.96
N LYS A 128 -0.92 -23.34 23.28
CA LYS A 128 -1.94 -22.83 24.21
C LYS A 128 -1.99 -21.29 24.23
N GLU A 129 -0.83 -20.63 24.18
CA GLU A 129 -0.76 -19.17 24.09
C GLU A 129 -1.38 -18.65 22.78
N ILE A 130 -1.10 -19.33 21.64
CA ILE A 130 -1.73 -18.99 20.35
C ILE A 130 -3.25 -19.15 20.42
N LEU A 131 -3.77 -20.23 21.00
CA LEU A 131 -5.23 -20.43 21.10
C LEU A 131 -5.88 -19.26 21.83
N GLY A 132 -5.33 -18.83 22.97
CA GLY A 132 -5.83 -17.65 23.68
C GLY A 132 -5.76 -16.35 22.88
N ALA A 133 -4.75 -16.21 22.01
CA ALA A 133 -4.66 -15.08 21.08
C ALA A 133 -5.73 -15.17 19.98
N LEU A 134 -5.99 -16.35 19.42
CA LEU A 134 -7.04 -16.58 18.42
C LEU A 134 -8.44 -16.31 18.97
N GLU A 135 -8.74 -16.78 20.19
CA GLU A 135 -10.02 -16.51 20.88
C GLU A 135 -10.28 -15.01 21.07
N LYS A 136 -9.22 -14.22 21.19
CA LYS A 136 -9.33 -12.77 21.42
C LYS A 136 -9.30 -11.93 20.14
N TYR A 137 -8.52 -12.33 19.14
CA TYR A 137 -8.19 -11.47 18.01
C TYR A 137 -8.59 -12.04 16.65
N SER A 138 -9.05 -13.29 16.56
CA SER A 138 -9.51 -13.85 15.29
C SER A 138 -10.75 -13.12 14.79
N ARG A 139 -10.81 -12.87 13.49
CA ARG A 139 -11.94 -12.23 12.83
C ARG A 139 -13.20 -13.10 12.87
N MET A 140 -13.05 -14.41 12.77
CA MET A 140 -14.16 -15.36 12.79
C MET A 140 -14.16 -16.15 14.11
N LEU A 141 -15.12 -15.83 14.96
CA LEU A 141 -15.32 -16.49 16.24
C LEU A 141 -16.64 -17.30 16.23
N PRO A 142 -16.76 -18.39 16.98
CA PRO A 142 -15.70 -19.01 17.80
C PRO A 142 -14.59 -19.65 16.97
N VAL A 143 -13.43 -19.92 17.58
CA VAL A 143 -12.34 -20.69 16.95
C VAL A 143 -12.88 -22.09 16.63
N ASP A 144 -12.68 -22.54 15.39
CA ASP A 144 -13.09 -23.86 14.94
C ASP A 144 -12.14 -24.92 15.50
N GLU A 145 -12.65 -25.86 16.30
CA GLU A 145 -11.83 -26.86 17.00
C GLU A 145 -11.10 -27.81 16.05
N ILE A 146 -11.72 -28.17 14.92
CA ILE A 146 -11.13 -29.09 13.94
C ILE A 146 -10.00 -28.37 13.19
N ALA A 147 -10.27 -27.16 12.70
CA ALA A 147 -9.25 -26.35 12.03
C ALA A 147 -8.11 -26.00 12.98
N TRP A 148 -8.39 -25.65 14.23
CA TRP A 148 -7.37 -25.39 15.24
C TRP A 148 -6.48 -26.60 15.50
N LYS A 149 -7.07 -27.77 15.73
CA LYS A 149 -6.30 -29.00 15.96
C LYS A 149 -5.32 -29.25 14.83
N SER A 150 -5.80 -29.21 13.59
CA SER A 150 -4.97 -29.46 12.41
C SER A 150 -3.93 -28.36 12.16
N PHE A 151 -4.24 -27.09 12.47
CA PHE A 151 -3.28 -25.98 12.39
C PHE A 151 -2.21 -26.08 13.47
N SER A 152 -2.61 -26.34 14.72
CA SER A 152 -1.68 -26.39 15.84
C SER A 152 -0.61 -27.46 15.69
N GLU A 153 -0.92 -28.61 15.09
CA GLU A 153 0.03 -29.68 14.79
C GLU A 153 1.17 -29.24 13.85
N ARG A 154 0.98 -28.16 13.09
CA ARG A 154 1.94 -27.57 12.14
C ARG A 154 2.78 -26.46 12.73
N VAL A 155 2.52 -26.08 13.96
CA VAL A 155 3.25 -25.01 14.65
C VAL A 155 4.24 -25.61 15.62
N THR A 156 5.51 -25.28 15.43
CA THR A 156 6.60 -25.61 16.37
C THR A 156 7.23 -24.34 16.90
N TYR A 157 7.77 -24.40 18.10
CA TYR A 157 8.45 -23.26 18.73
C TYR A 157 9.93 -23.54 18.91
N GLN A 158 10.76 -22.58 18.55
CA GLN A 158 12.19 -22.64 18.80
C GLN A 158 12.64 -21.38 19.54
N ARG A 159 13.27 -21.57 20.70
CA ARG A 159 13.96 -20.49 21.39
C ARG A 159 15.18 -20.07 20.57
N CYS A 160 15.30 -18.77 20.29
CA CYS A 160 16.46 -18.21 19.60
C CYS A 160 16.70 -16.78 20.13
N ASP A 161 17.91 -16.52 20.58
CA ASP A 161 18.42 -15.18 20.74
C ASP A 161 18.99 -14.75 19.39
N PHE A 162 18.65 -13.53 18.93
CA PHE A 162 19.00 -13.10 17.58
C PHE A 162 20.48 -12.75 17.40
N GLU A 163 21.22 -12.65 18.51
CA GLU A 163 22.69 -12.51 18.54
C GLU A 163 23.41 -13.87 18.61
N ASP A 164 22.70 -14.96 18.93
CA ASP A 164 23.29 -16.29 19.09
C ASP A 164 23.43 -17.01 17.75
N GLN A 165 24.66 -17.13 17.28
CA GLN A 165 24.99 -17.81 16.02
C GLN A 165 24.62 -19.31 16.05
N ALA A 166 24.80 -20.01 17.20
CA ALA A 166 24.47 -21.41 17.32
C ALA A 166 22.97 -21.68 17.20
N ALA A 167 22.13 -20.73 17.64
CA ALA A 167 20.68 -20.83 17.49
C ALA A 167 20.25 -20.75 16.01
N PHE A 168 20.94 -19.99 15.17
CA PHE A 168 20.69 -19.94 13.72
C PHE A 168 21.24 -21.19 13.00
N ASP A 169 22.37 -21.73 13.41
CA ASP A 169 22.87 -23.01 12.89
C ASP A 169 21.88 -24.14 13.18
N HIS A 170 21.32 -24.18 14.40
CA HIS A 170 20.26 -25.10 14.75
C HIS A 170 18.96 -24.86 13.95
N LEU A 171 18.58 -23.61 13.74
CA LEU A 171 17.43 -23.26 12.90
C LEU A 171 17.60 -23.78 11.47
N ALA A 172 18.78 -23.61 10.86
CA ALA A 172 19.04 -24.11 9.52
C ALA A 172 18.89 -25.63 9.44
N THR A 173 19.47 -26.36 10.41
CA THR A 173 19.33 -27.84 10.52
C THR A 173 17.85 -28.23 10.67
N ARG A 174 17.11 -27.57 11.56
CA ARG A 174 15.69 -27.89 11.81
C ARG A 174 14.83 -27.64 10.57
N LEU A 175 15.11 -26.61 9.79
CA LEU A 175 14.39 -26.33 8.54
C LEU A 175 14.65 -27.40 7.47
N ASP A 176 15.85 -27.96 7.42
CA ASP A 176 16.17 -29.05 6.49
C ASP A 176 15.46 -30.37 6.95
N GLU A 177 15.39 -30.64 8.24
CA GLU A 177 14.59 -31.75 8.78
C GLU A 177 13.10 -31.60 8.44
N ILE A 178 12.53 -30.38 8.57
CA ILE A 178 11.14 -30.11 8.21
C ILE A 178 10.89 -30.32 6.70
N ASP A 179 11.83 -29.95 5.85
CA ASP A 179 11.73 -30.21 4.41
C ASP A 179 11.62 -31.70 4.11
N GLU A 180 12.39 -32.55 4.82
CA GLU A 180 12.35 -34.01 4.69
C GLU A 180 11.07 -34.63 5.30
N GLU A 181 10.67 -34.17 6.49
CA GLU A 181 9.52 -34.71 7.22
C GLU A 181 8.17 -34.30 6.61
N SER A 182 8.06 -33.08 6.17
CA SER A 182 6.78 -32.45 5.76
C SER A 182 6.68 -32.12 4.27
N GLY A 183 7.77 -32.29 3.51
CA GLY A 183 7.77 -32.05 2.06
C GLY A 183 7.62 -30.59 1.66
N THR A 184 8.14 -29.65 2.44
CA THR A 184 8.01 -28.21 2.21
C THR A 184 8.89 -27.67 1.07
N GLN A 185 9.67 -28.55 0.44
CA GLN A 185 10.46 -28.31 -0.80
C GLN A 185 11.47 -27.15 -0.69
N GLY A 186 11.90 -26.83 0.52
CA GLY A 186 12.79 -25.72 0.78
C GLY A 186 12.17 -24.32 0.61
N ASN A 187 10.89 -24.16 0.38
CA ASN A 187 10.23 -22.86 0.29
C ASN A 187 10.10 -22.23 1.68
N ARG A 188 10.66 -21.02 1.86
CA ARG A 188 10.75 -20.41 3.19
C ARG A 188 10.39 -18.93 3.16
N LEU A 189 9.39 -18.55 3.97
CA LEU A 189 9.01 -17.17 4.23
C LEU A 189 9.51 -16.76 5.62
N PHE A 190 10.52 -15.91 5.68
CA PHE A 190 11.03 -15.35 6.94
C PHE A 190 10.21 -14.10 7.26
N TYR A 191 9.47 -14.13 8.36
CA TYR A 191 8.61 -13.01 8.78
C TYR A 191 9.22 -12.32 10.01
N LEU A 192 9.65 -11.06 9.86
CA LEU A 192 10.29 -10.29 10.93
C LEU A 192 9.25 -9.46 11.70
N ALA A 193 8.60 -10.08 12.71
CA ALA A 193 7.67 -9.41 13.64
C ALA A 193 8.38 -8.92 14.91
N THR A 194 9.64 -8.50 14.79
CA THR A 194 10.52 -8.05 15.87
C THR A 194 10.61 -6.52 15.91
N GLN A 195 11.41 -5.99 16.83
CA GLN A 195 11.73 -4.56 16.83
C GLN A 195 12.63 -4.22 15.64
N PRO A 196 12.51 -3.01 15.07
CA PRO A 196 13.26 -2.58 13.89
C PRO A 196 14.79 -2.65 14.06
N SER A 197 15.28 -2.43 15.28
CA SER A 197 16.72 -2.53 15.60
C SER A 197 17.30 -3.94 15.37
N GLN A 198 16.45 -4.99 15.31
CA GLN A 198 16.87 -6.38 15.15
C GLN A 198 16.82 -6.86 13.69
N PHE A 199 16.25 -6.09 12.76
CA PHE A 199 16.07 -6.53 11.37
C PHE A 199 17.40 -6.84 10.68
N ALA A 200 18.37 -5.94 10.79
CA ALA A 200 19.67 -6.11 10.15
C ALA A 200 20.43 -7.33 10.71
N ASP A 201 20.38 -7.55 12.02
CA ASP A 201 21.07 -8.66 12.68
C ASP A 201 20.45 -10.00 12.28
N ILE A 202 19.12 -10.12 12.30
CA ILE A 202 18.43 -11.34 11.84
C ILE A 202 18.77 -11.63 10.38
N VAL A 203 18.69 -10.62 9.51
CA VAL A 203 19.01 -10.78 8.08
C VAL A 203 20.48 -11.22 7.88
N ALA A 204 21.42 -10.62 8.61
CA ALA A 204 22.82 -10.99 8.54
C ALA A 204 23.06 -12.45 8.99
N GLN A 205 22.38 -12.90 10.04
CA GLN A 205 22.46 -14.29 10.51
C GLN A 205 21.86 -15.28 9.50
N LEU A 206 20.72 -14.93 8.87
CA LEU A 206 20.13 -15.75 7.80
C LEU A 206 21.10 -15.93 6.63
N GLY A 207 21.78 -14.85 6.21
CA GLY A 207 22.83 -14.92 5.19
C GLY A 207 24.02 -15.74 5.62
N ARG A 208 24.49 -15.62 6.88
CA ARG A 208 25.62 -16.39 7.42
C ARG A 208 25.38 -17.91 7.33
N VAL A 209 24.18 -18.36 7.60
CA VAL A 209 23.83 -19.80 7.56
C VAL A 209 23.31 -20.25 6.19
N GLY A 210 23.34 -19.38 5.16
CA GLY A 210 22.94 -19.72 3.79
C GLY A 210 21.43 -19.88 3.58
N LEU A 211 20.61 -19.35 4.49
CA LEU A 211 19.15 -19.42 4.39
C LEU A 211 18.53 -18.41 3.40
N ASP A 212 19.32 -17.54 2.83
CA ASP A 212 18.96 -16.59 1.77
C ASP A 212 19.03 -17.21 0.37
N HIS A 213 19.79 -18.29 0.20
CA HIS A 213 20.08 -18.87 -1.12
C HIS A 213 18.92 -19.72 -1.63
N GLU A 214 18.50 -19.42 -2.86
CA GLU A 214 17.57 -20.27 -3.61
C GLU A 214 18.37 -21.38 -4.30
N HIS A 215 18.10 -22.63 -3.99
CA HIS A 215 18.77 -23.77 -4.59
C HIS A 215 18.34 -23.97 -6.06
N HIS A 216 19.26 -24.46 -6.91
CA HIS A 216 19.01 -24.72 -8.33
C HIS A 216 17.86 -25.70 -8.59
N ASP A 217 17.55 -26.55 -7.61
CA ASP A 217 16.54 -27.60 -7.71
C ASP A 217 15.16 -27.21 -7.16
N GLY A 218 14.97 -25.95 -6.79
CA GLY A 218 13.71 -25.41 -6.29
C GLY A 218 13.82 -24.91 -4.84
N GLY A 219 12.82 -24.19 -4.41
CA GLY A 219 12.72 -23.57 -3.08
C GLY A 219 13.05 -22.09 -3.13
N TRP A 220 11.98 -21.30 -3.11
CA TRP A 220 12.09 -19.85 -3.01
C TRP A 220 12.39 -19.42 -1.57
N ARG A 221 13.06 -18.29 -1.43
CA ARG A 221 13.38 -17.62 -0.18
C ARG A 221 12.83 -16.22 -0.19
N ARG A 222 12.01 -15.85 0.79
CA ARG A 222 11.40 -14.52 0.89
C ARG A 222 11.49 -14.02 2.30
N VAL A 223 11.70 -12.71 2.47
CA VAL A 223 11.71 -12.06 3.77
C VAL A 223 10.64 -10.97 3.82
N VAL A 224 9.79 -11.04 4.83
CA VAL A 224 8.79 -10.01 5.15
C VAL A 224 9.34 -9.16 6.28
N ILE A 225 9.36 -7.85 6.04
CA ILE A 225 9.86 -6.87 7.01
C ILE A 225 8.73 -5.92 7.37
N GLU A 226 8.49 -5.74 8.67
CA GLU A 226 7.50 -4.81 9.21
C GLU A 226 8.02 -3.37 9.26
N LYS A 227 7.10 -2.40 9.27
CA LYS A 227 7.44 -1.01 9.54
C LYS A 227 7.90 -0.81 11.01
N PRO A 228 8.69 0.25 11.29
CA PRO A 228 9.21 1.28 10.39
C PRO A 228 10.47 0.87 9.64
N PHE A 229 10.65 1.43 8.43
CA PHE A 229 11.85 1.27 7.62
C PHE A 229 12.77 2.46 7.81
N GLY A 230 13.56 2.43 8.87
CA GLY A 230 14.33 3.57 9.34
C GLY A 230 13.47 4.60 10.09
N HIS A 231 14.14 5.62 10.62
CA HIS A 231 13.53 6.78 11.28
C HIS A 231 13.87 8.11 10.59
N ASP A 232 14.75 8.06 9.59
CA ASP A 232 15.20 9.11 8.67
C ASP A 232 15.72 8.48 7.38
N LEU A 233 16.06 9.30 6.38
CA LEU A 233 16.56 8.84 5.09
C LEU A 233 17.86 8.03 5.21
N ASP A 234 18.78 8.43 6.08
CA ASP A 234 20.08 7.76 6.23
C ASP A 234 19.94 6.39 6.87
N SER A 235 19.10 6.25 7.88
CA SER A 235 18.82 4.95 8.51
C SER A 235 18.06 4.01 7.59
N ALA A 236 17.12 4.53 6.77
CA ALA A 236 16.42 3.76 5.76
C ALA A 236 17.41 3.23 4.70
N LYS A 237 18.30 4.07 4.19
CA LYS A 237 19.36 3.67 3.26
C LYS A 237 20.32 2.65 3.88
N ARG A 238 20.66 2.80 5.16
CA ARG A 238 21.48 1.80 5.87
C ARG A 238 20.77 0.46 5.93
N LEU A 239 19.51 0.43 6.38
CA LEU A 239 18.72 -0.80 6.46
C LEU A 239 18.60 -1.48 5.08
N ASN A 240 18.25 -0.72 4.04
CA ASN A 240 18.16 -1.25 2.67
C ASN A 240 19.49 -1.85 2.20
N ARG A 241 20.63 -1.21 2.49
CA ARG A 241 21.94 -1.77 2.17
C ARG A 241 22.25 -3.06 2.93
N GLU A 242 21.96 -3.13 4.22
CA GLU A 242 22.19 -4.35 5.01
C GLU A 242 21.31 -5.51 4.52
N VAL A 243 20.03 -5.26 4.27
CA VAL A 243 19.12 -6.26 3.69
C VAL A 243 19.60 -6.69 2.29
N GLY A 244 20.00 -5.74 1.46
CA GLY A 244 20.47 -5.98 0.08
C GLY A 244 21.79 -6.71 -0.05
N LYS A 245 22.59 -6.84 1.04
CA LYS A 245 23.78 -7.70 1.07
C LYS A 245 23.41 -9.20 1.10
N VAL A 246 22.22 -9.53 1.59
CA VAL A 246 21.75 -10.89 1.80
C VAL A 246 20.66 -11.26 0.82
N PHE A 247 19.58 -10.49 0.76
CA PHE A 247 18.43 -10.77 -0.09
C PHE A 247 18.39 -9.84 -1.31
N ARG A 248 18.07 -10.38 -2.48
CA ARG A 248 17.70 -9.56 -3.65
C ARG A 248 16.39 -8.84 -3.40
N GLU A 249 16.18 -7.67 -4.00
CA GLU A 249 14.93 -6.90 -3.82
C GLU A 249 13.67 -7.72 -4.16
N SER A 250 13.75 -8.63 -5.14
CA SER A 250 12.66 -9.55 -5.49
C SER A 250 12.30 -10.57 -4.39
N GLN A 251 13.14 -10.72 -3.37
CA GLN A 251 12.92 -11.58 -2.21
C GLN A 251 12.40 -10.81 -0.99
N VAL A 252 12.37 -9.45 -1.06
CA VAL A 252 12.05 -8.59 0.08
C VAL A 252 10.63 -8.02 -0.04
N TYR A 253 9.84 -8.24 1.00
CA TYR A 253 8.44 -7.84 1.11
C TYR A 253 8.28 -6.88 2.29
N ARG A 254 8.36 -5.56 2.04
CA ARG A 254 8.18 -4.53 3.09
C ARG A 254 6.70 -4.23 3.25
N ILE A 255 6.17 -4.49 4.43
CA ILE A 255 4.73 -4.33 4.71
C ILE A 255 4.36 -2.87 4.96
N ASP A 256 3.43 -2.36 4.16
CA ASP A 256 2.50 -1.31 4.54
C ASP A 256 1.09 -1.92 4.58
N HIS A 257 0.54 -2.11 5.77
CA HIS A 257 -0.74 -2.79 5.95
C HIS A 257 -1.95 -2.06 5.31
N TYR A 258 -1.81 -0.78 4.93
CA TYR A 258 -2.82 -0.07 4.16
C TYR A 258 -2.95 -0.62 2.74
N LEU A 259 -1.86 -1.06 2.14
CA LEU A 259 -1.86 -1.66 0.81
C LEU A 259 -2.60 -3.01 0.77
N GLY A 260 -2.65 -3.73 1.89
CA GLY A 260 -3.41 -4.98 2.02
C GLY A 260 -4.92 -4.81 2.17
N LYS A 261 -5.44 -3.57 2.32
CA LYS A 261 -6.88 -3.33 2.47
C LYS A 261 -7.61 -3.48 1.15
N GLU A 262 -8.78 -4.15 1.18
CA GLU A 262 -9.57 -4.45 -0.01
C GLU A 262 -9.94 -3.20 -0.81
N THR A 263 -10.35 -2.12 -0.15
CA THR A 263 -10.68 -0.85 -0.81
C THR A 263 -9.49 -0.20 -1.49
N VAL A 264 -8.27 -0.37 -0.94
CA VAL A 264 -7.05 0.14 -1.57
C VAL A 264 -6.71 -0.68 -2.82
N ARG A 265 -6.85 -2.00 -2.74
CA ARG A 265 -6.70 -2.89 -3.91
C ARG A 265 -7.73 -2.57 -4.99
N ASN A 266 -8.97 -2.31 -4.59
CA ASN A 266 -10.02 -1.96 -5.54
C ASN A 266 -9.78 -0.62 -6.25
N LEU A 267 -8.95 0.27 -5.71
CA LEU A 267 -8.62 1.53 -6.39
C LEU A 267 -8.05 1.29 -7.80
N PHE A 268 -7.26 0.23 -7.99
CA PHE A 268 -6.77 -0.16 -9.31
C PHE A 268 -7.90 -0.58 -10.26
N VAL A 269 -8.81 -1.44 -9.79
CA VAL A 269 -9.96 -1.87 -10.58
C VAL A 269 -10.88 -0.69 -10.87
N PHE A 270 -11.12 0.16 -9.86
CA PHE A 270 -11.96 1.34 -10.02
C PHE A 270 -11.40 2.30 -11.07
N ARG A 271 -10.09 2.62 -11.00
CA ARG A 271 -9.46 3.53 -11.95
C ARG A 271 -9.26 2.89 -13.33
N PHE A 272 -8.63 1.72 -13.39
CA PHE A 272 -8.09 1.15 -14.62
C PHE A 272 -9.02 0.12 -15.27
N GLY A 273 -9.98 -0.42 -14.53
CA GLY A 273 -11.02 -1.33 -15.04
C GLY A 273 -12.29 -0.62 -15.55
N ASN A 274 -12.43 0.71 -15.32
CA ASN A 274 -13.63 1.47 -15.67
C ASN A 274 -13.30 2.67 -16.56
N GLY A 275 -13.63 2.60 -17.84
CA GLY A 275 -13.29 3.59 -18.85
C GLY A 275 -13.88 5.00 -18.66
N ILE A 276 -14.78 5.20 -17.69
CA ILE A 276 -15.38 6.52 -17.40
C ILE A 276 -14.59 7.33 -16.39
N PHE A 277 -13.76 6.71 -15.53
CA PHE A 277 -13.05 7.43 -14.47
C PHE A 277 -11.68 7.93 -14.91
N GLU A 278 -10.86 7.08 -15.50
CA GLU A 278 -9.47 7.44 -15.84
C GLU A 278 -9.34 8.68 -16.73
N PRO A 279 -10.19 8.93 -17.74
CA PRO A 279 -10.14 10.17 -18.52
C PRO A 279 -10.39 11.45 -17.72
N LEU A 280 -11.08 11.34 -16.58
CA LEU A 280 -11.37 12.47 -15.67
C LEU A 280 -10.30 12.65 -14.59
N TRP A 281 -9.35 11.70 -14.46
CA TRP A 281 -8.40 11.61 -13.37
C TRP A 281 -7.13 12.43 -13.62
N ASN A 282 -7.31 13.76 -13.81
CA ASN A 282 -6.21 14.66 -14.12
C ASN A 282 -6.57 16.13 -13.83
N ARG A 283 -5.57 17.02 -13.90
CA ARG A 283 -5.66 18.47 -13.67
C ARG A 283 -6.73 19.21 -14.47
N ARG A 284 -7.23 18.65 -15.57
CA ARG A 284 -8.29 19.30 -16.37
C ARG A 284 -9.64 19.24 -15.64
N TYR A 285 -9.89 18.15 -14.92
CA TYR A 285 -11.18 17.88 -14.29
C TYR A 285 -11.13 17.93 -12.77
N VAL A 286 -10.01 17.53 -12.16
CA VAL A 286 -9.82 17.54 -10.70
C VAL A 286 -9.40 18.92 -10.23
N ASP A 287 -10.08 19.43 -9.21
CA ASP A 287 -9.73 20.68 -8.55
C ASP A 287 -8.69 20.47 -7.45
N HIS A 288 -8.92 19.48 -6.58
CA HIS A 288 -7.99 19.06 -5.54
C HIS A 288 -8.30 17.65 -5.05
N VAL A 289 -7.34 17.07 -4.37
CA VAL A 289 -7.50 15.77 -3.67
C VAL A 289 -7.30 15.98 -2.18
N GLN A 290 -8.10 15.31 -1.35
CA GLN A 290 -7.91 15.27 0.10
C GLN A 290 -7.80 13.83 0.57
N ILE A 291 -6.79 13.52 1.38
CA ILE A 291 -6.63 12.20 2.00
C ILE A 291 -6.56 12.39 3.52
N THR A 292 -7.51 11.81 4.22
CA THR A 292 -7.59 11.88 5.67
C THR A 292 -7.42 10.49 6.26
N VAL A 293 -6.50 10.34 7.22
CA VAL A 293 -6.33 9.16 8.08
C VAL A 293 -6.56 9.61 9.52
N ALA A 294 -7.78 9.47 10.00
CA ALA A 294 -8.18 9.91 11.34
C ALA A 294 -8.29 8.71 12.29
N GLU A 295 -7.69 8.81 13.46
CA GLU A 295 -7.78 7.84 14.54
C GLU A 295 -8.49 8.44 15.75
N SER A 296 -9.53 7.77 16.25
CA SER A 296 -10.23 8.19 17.48
C SER A 296 -9.54 7.72 18.76
N ILE A 297 -8.61 6.77 18.65
CA ILE A 297 -7.78 6.29 19.76
C ILE A 297 -6.58 7.19 20.00
N GLY A 298 -6.00 7.14 21.20
CA GLY A 298 -4.72 7.76 21.54
C GLY A 298 -3.54 6.85 21.21
N ILE A 299 -2.46 7.05 21.96
CA ILE A 299 -1.24 6.24 21.82
C ILE A 299 -1.31 4.93 22.62
N GLU A 300 -2.31 4.80 23.49
CA GLU A 300 -2.51 3.65 24.38
C GLU A 300 -1.23 3.38 25.22
N ASN A 301 -0.81 2.13 25.32
CA ASN A 301 0.39 1.73 26.08
C ASN A 301 1.70 1.85 25.25
N ARG A 302 1.77 2.78 24.29
CA ARG A 302 2.90 2.92 23.37
C ARG A 302 3.58 4.29 23.47
N GLY A 303 3.51 4.95 24.64
CA GLY A 303 4.07 6.28 24.86
C GLY A 303 5.54 6.37 24.43
N ALA A 304 6.40 5.55 25.00
CA ALA A 304 7.83 5.53 24.69
C ALA A 304 8.16 5.29 23.21
N PHE A 305 7.37 4.47 22.51
CA PHE A 305 7.52 4.28 21.07
C PHE A 305 7.07 5.51 20.28
N TYR A 306 5.93 6.10 20.67
CA TYR A 306 5.35 7.21 19.95
C TYR A 306 6.16 8.50 20.11
N GLU A 307 6.82 8.68 21.23
CA GLU A 307 7.79 9.77 21.47
C GLU A 307 8.91 9.82 20.41
N GLN A 308 9.29 8.66 19.88
CA GLN A 308 10.33 8.55 18.85
C GLN A 308 9.80 8.67 17.43
N THR A 309 8.49 8.44 17.22
CA THR A 309 7.91 8.36 15.88
C THR A 309 7.08 9.58 15.51
N GLY A 310 6.16 10.01 16.36
CA GLY A 310 5.19 11.05 16.02
C GLY A 310 4.25 10.65 14.88
N ALA A 311 3.31 11.51 14.54
CA ALA A 311 2.34 11.28 13.46
C ALA A 311 2.99 11.28 12.07
N THR A 312 4.06 12.05 11.91
CA THR A 312 4.77 12.23 10.65
C THR A 312 5.46 10.94 10.21
N ARG A 313 6.25 10.32 11.08
CA ARG A 313 6.93 9.06 10.81
C ARG A 313 5.97 7.87 10.85
N ASP A 314 4.96 7.90 11.76
CA ASP A 314 4.01 6.78 11.91
C ASP A 314 3.06 6.64 10.73
N VAL A 315 2.59 7.75 10.13
CA VAL A 315 1.51 7.72 9.13
C VAL A 315 1.82 8.50 7.85
N LEU A 316 2.40 9.71 7.93
CA LEU A 316 2.62 10.53 6.73
C LEU A 316 3.66 9.91 5.80
N GLN A 317 4.82 9.54 6.33
CA GLN A 317 5.97 9.00 5.59
C GLN A 317 5.64 7.68 4.85
N ASN A 318 4.68 6.93 5.35
CA ASN A 318 4.30 5.64 4.80
C ASN A 318 2.87 5.66 4.23
N HIS A 319 1.87 5.36 5.03
CA HIS A 319 0.48 5.16 4.59
C HIS A 319 -0.08 6.30 3.73
N LEU A 320 0.12 7.57 4.15
CA LEU A 320 -0.40 8.71 3.39
C LEU A 320 0.31 8.88 2.05
N LEU A 321 1.64 8.81 2.01
CA LEU A 321 2.39 8.90 0.75
C LEU A 321 2.12 7.70 -0.16
N GLN A 322 1.88 6.50 0.38
CA GLN A 322 1.43 5.35 -0.40
C GLN A 322 0.05 5.61 -1.02
N LEU A 323 -0.92 6.12 -0.26
CA LEU A 323 -2.24 6.46 -0.79
C LEU A 323 -2.16 7.58 -1.84
N VAL A 324 -1.31 8.61 -1.63
CA VAL A 324 -1.06 9.65 -2.64
C VAL A 324 -0.51 9.05 -3.92
N SER A 325 0.50 8.18 -3.84
CA SER A 325 1.11 7.57 -5.02
C SER A 325 0.11 6.70 -5.80
N LEU A 326 -0.72 5.91 -5.12
CA LEU A 326 -1.76 5.09 -5.75
C LEU A 326 -2.87 5.92 -6.44
N VAL A 327 -3.23 7.05 -5.82
CA VAL A 327 -4.20 7.98 -6.42
C VAL A 327 -3.61 8.68 -7.63
N ALA A 328 -2.34 9.06 -7.57
CA ALA A 328 -1.73 9.94 -8.56
C ALA A 328 -1.04 9.20 -9.72
N MET A 329 -0.64 7.94 -9.56
CA MET A 329 0.15 7.18 -10.55
C MET A 329 -0.53 7.08 -11.92
N GLU A 330 0.27 6.92 -12.98
CA GLU A 330 -0.21 6.55 -14.31
C GLU A 330 -0.64 5.07 -14.33
N PRO A 331 -1.52 4.66 -15.26
CA PRO A 331 -1.80 3.25 -15.49
C PRO A 331 -0.51 2.51 -15.87
N PRO A 332 -0.09 1.47 -15.14
CA PRO A 332 1.08 0.70 -15.50
C PRO A 332 0.84 -0.06 -16.82
N ALA A 333 1.90 -0.30 -17.59
CA ALA A 333 1.81 -1.02 -18.87
C ALA A 333 1.36 -2.48 -18.70
N THR A 334 1.71 -3.09 -17.57
CA THR A 334 1.36 -4.45 -17.15
C THR A 334 1.01 -4.44 -15.67
N PHE A 335 0.12 -5.36 -15.25
CA PHE A 335 -0.22 -5.49 -13.83
C PHE A 335 0.74 -6.47 -13.15
N ASP A 336 2.03 -6.11 -13.13
CA ASP A 336 3.06 -6.80 -12.37
C ASP A 336 3.68 -5.87 -11.32
N ALA A 337 4.39 -6.46 -10.37
CA ALA A 337 4.89 -5.75 -9.20
C ALA A 337 5.85 -4.61 -9.57
N ASP A 338 6.74 -4.82 -10.54
CA ASP A 338 7.76 -3.81 -10.88
C ASP A 338 7.14 -2.64 -11.64
N ALA A 339 6.30 -2.91 -12.65
CA ALA A 339 5.60 -1.87 -13.40
C ALA A 339 4.74 -0.99 -12.48
N LEU A 340 4.04 -1.59 -11.51
CA LEU A 340 3.21 -0.85 -10.56
C LEU A 340 4.06 0.01 -9.61
N ARG A 341 5.13 -0.55 -9.05
CA ARG A 341 6.04 0.17 -8.14
C ARG A 341 6.81 1.28 -8.85
N ASP A 342 7.17 1.09 -10.13
CA ASP A 342 7.81 2.13 -10.94
C ASP A 342 6.90 3.36 -11.11
N GLU A 343 5.61 3.17 -11.35
CA GLU A 343 4.66 4.30 -11.44
C GLU A 343 4.50 5.02 -10.08
N LYS A 344 4.50 4.30 -8.96
CA LYS A 344 4.46 4.90 -7.62
C LYS A 344 5.70 5.73 -7.34
N VAL A 345 6.89 5.21 -7.65
CA VAL A 345 8.18 5.94 -7.48
C VAL A 345 8.21 7.22 -8.30
N LYS A 346 7.68 7.20 -9.53
CA LYS A 346 7.59 8.43 -10.36
C LYS A 346 6.80 9.53 -9.66
N ILE A 347 5.69 9.18 -9.00
CA ILE A 347 4.91 10.16 -8.23
C ILE A 347 5.67 10.68 -7.02
N LEU A 348 6.29 9.80 -6.24
CA LEU A 348 7.08 10.22 -5.07
C LEU A 348 8.21 11.17 -5.49
N ARG A 349 8.92 10.89 -6.58
CA ARG A 349 9.92 11.79 -7.18
C ARG A 349 9.33 13.11 -7.64
N ALA A 350 8.15 13.10 -8.25
CA ALA A 350 7.48 14.33 -8.66
C ALA A 350 7.02 15.21 -7.49
N ILE A 351 6.80 14.63 -6.30
CA ILE A 351 6.57 15.38 -5.06
C ILE A 351 7.90 15.95 -4.53
N SER A 352 8.97 15.17 -4.53
CA SER A 352 10.27 15.57 -3.96
C SER A 352 10.99 16.67 -4.76
N THR A 353 10.58 16.92 -6.02
CA THR A 353 11.11 18.05 -6.82
C THR A 353 10.75 19.42 -6.26
N SER A 354 9.68 19.51 -5.47
CA SER A 354 9.24 20.73 -4.76
C SER A 354 9.25 20.45 -3.27
N PRO A 355 10.40 20.61 -2.57
CA PRO A 355 10.51 20.34 -1.14
C PRO A 355 9.44 21.09 -0.34
N LEU A 356 8.84 20.41 0.62
CA LEU A 356 7.84 20.99 1.52
C LEU A 356 8.48 22.04 2.43
N ASP A 357 7.87 23.21 2.46
CA ASP A 357 8.22 24.22 3.47
C ASP A 357 7.60 23.82 4.82
N PRO A 358 8.41 23.61 5.88
CA PRO A 358 7.93 23.16 7.18
C PRO A 358 6.99 24.14 7.89
N ILE A 359 6.90 25.40 7.43
CA ILE A 359 6.02 26.45 7.99
C ILE A 359 4.79 26.66 7.11
N GLU A 360 5.00 26.73 5.77
CA GLU A 360 3.94 27.10 4.84
C GLU A 360 3.11 25.90 4.37
N ASP A 361 3.76 24.75 4.16
CA ASP A 361 3.11 23.59 3.56
C ASP A 361 2.70 22.52 4.58
N VAL A 362 3.19 22.60 5.82
CA VAL A 362 2.93 21.57 6.84
C VAL A 362 2.50 22.19 8.17
N VAL A 363 1.49 21.59 8.78
CA VAL A 363 1.01 21.95 10.12
C VAL A 363 1.12 20.74 11.03
N ARG A 364 1.77 20.91 12.21
CA ARG A 364 1.85 19.89 13.26
C ARG A 364 0.97 20.25 14.45
N GLY A 365 0.45 19.23 15.14
CA GLY A 365 -0.40 19.41 16.32
C GLY A 365 -0.18 18.35 17.38
N GLN A 366 -0.57 18.68 18.61
CA GLN A 366 -0.54 17.77 19.75
C GLN A 366 -1.87 17.89 20.50
N TYR A 367 -2.51 16.78 20.87
CA TYR A 367 -3.81 16.82 21.51
C TYR A 367 -3.74 17.17 22.99
N ALA A 368 -4.63 18.08 23.39
CA ALA A 368 -5.00 18.41 24.78
C ALA A 368 -6.05 17.42 25.30
N PRO A 369 -6.33 17.41 26.62
CA PRO A 369 -7.49 16.69 27.15
C PRO A 369 -8.78 17.13 26.46
N GLY A 370 -9.73 16.19 26.29
CA GLY A 370 -10.99 16.48 25.60
C GLY A 370 -12.00 15.34 25.72
N TRP A 371 -12.93 15.29 24.76
CA TRP A 371 -14.01 14.31 24.73
C TRP A 371 -14.06 13.59 23.41
N VAL A 372 -13.89 12.26 23.42
CA VAL A 372 -14.05 11.39 22.25
C VAL A 372 -15.20 10.42 22.50
N ALA A 373 -16.20 10.38 21.61
CA ALA A 373 -17.39 9.53 21.76
C ALA A 373 -18.03 9.60 23.15
N ALA A 374 -18.21 10.82 23.69
CA ALA A 374 -18.76 11.10 25.03
C ALA A 374 -17.89 10.59 26.21
N THR A 375 -16.67 10.14 25.99
CA THR A 375 -15.72 9.75 27.03
C THR A 375 -14.65 10.83 27.16
N ARG A 376 -14.38 11.29 28.39
CA ARG A 376 -13.26 12.19 28.67
C ARG A 376 -11.96 11.41 28.53
N VAL A 377 -10.99 11.97 27.79
CA VAL A 377 -9.70 11.36 27.56
C VAL A 377 -8.58 12.32 27.94
N PRO A 378 -7.39 11.81 28.36
CA PRO A 378 -6.24 12.64 28.70
C PRO A 378 -5.66 13.33 27.46
N GLY A 379 -4.89 14.39 27.68
CA GLY A 379 -3.99 14.97 26.70
C GLY A 379 -2.75 14.10 26.48
N TYR A 380 -2.04 14.37 25.40
CA TYR A 380 -0.86 13.58 25.02
C TYR A 380 0.20 13.53 26.13
N ARG A 381 0.51 14.68 26.72
CA ARG A 381 1.50 14.81 27.81
C ARG A 381 1.05 14.20 29.15
N GLU A 382 -0.22 13.78 29.23
CA GLU A 382 -0.79 13.09 30.39
C GLU A 382 -0.85 11.56 30.20
N GLU A 383 -0.54 11.07 28.99
CA GLU A 383 -0.51 9.63 28.69
C GLU A 383 0.73 8.97 29.34
N ALA A 384 0.64 7.65 29.59
CA ALA A 384 1.74 6.91 30.19
C ALA A 384 2.99 6.88 29.29
N ASP A 385 4.17 6.94 29.89
CA ASP A 385 5.48 6.92 29.22
C ASP A 385 5.69 8.06 28.21
N VAL A 386 5.05 9.22 28.42
CA VAL A 386 5.21 10.45 27.63
C VAL A 386 5.88 11.51 28.52
N ASP A 387 6.85 12.24 27.95
CA ASP A 387 7.46 13.38 28.64
C ASP A 387 6.43 14.51 28.78
N PRO A 388 6.19 15.06 30.01
CA PRO A 388 5.31 16.21 30.20
C PRO A 388 5.69 17.46 29.39
N ALA A 389 6.94 17.55 28.93
CA ALA A 389 7.45 18.62 28.07
C ALA A 389 7.57 18.19 26.59
N SER A 390 7.03 17.04 26.21
CA SER A 390 7.15 16.48 24.86
C SER A 390 6.70 17.47 23.78
N GLU A 391 7.49 17.56 22.72
CA GLU A 391 7.20 18.30 21.49
C GLU A 391 6.82 17.37 20.31
N THR A 392 6.58 16.09 20.59
CA THR A 392 6.19 15.10 19.59
C THR A 392 4.78 15.39 19.08
N GLU A 393 4.65 15.50 17.78
CA GLU A 393 3.36 15.75 17.12
C GLU A 393 2.48 14.50 17.08
N THR A 394 1.20 14.66 17.40
CA THR A 394 0.17 13.63 17.31
C THR A 394 -0.81 13.88 16.18
N TYR A 395 -0.58 14.96 15.43
CA TYR A 395 -1.31 15.38 14.26
C TYR A 395 -0.35 15.99 13.25
N VAL A 396 -0.55 15.70 11.99
CA VAL A 396 0.13 16.39 10.89
C VAL A 396 -0.85 16.59 9.73
N ALA A 397 -0.80 17.76 9.12
CA ALA A 397 -1.44 18.04 7.84
C ALA A 397 -0.43 18.65 6.89
N ALA A 398 -0.48 18.25 5.62
CA ALA A 398 0.41 18.78 4.60
C ALA A 398 -0.33 19.09 3.29
N ARG A 399 0.18 20.08 2.57
CA ARG A 399 -0.21 20.45 1.21
C ARG A 399 0.88 20.01 0.26
N LEU A 400 0.65 18.93 -0.49
CA LEU A 400 1.60 18.38 -1.46
C LEU A 400 1.31 18.93 -2.85
N THR A 401 2.37 19.14 -3.61
CA THR A 401 2.33 19.41 -5.05
C THR A 401 3.00 18.27 -5.80
N ILE A 402 2.47 17.91 -6.96
CA ILE A 402 3.02 16.85 -7.82
C ILE A 402 3.40 17.49 -9.15
N ASP A 403 4.70 17.60 -9.41
CA ASP A 403 5.25 18.26 -10.60
C ASP A 403 5.30 17.30 -11.79
N ASP A 404 4.12 16.95 -12.29
CA ASP A 404 3.97 16.16 -13.52
C ASP A 404 2.89 16.74 -14.45
N TRP A 405 2.75 16.17 -15.66
CA TRP A 405 1.77 16.62 -16.64
C TRP A 405 0.32 16.37 -16.20
N ARG A 406 0.08 15.33 -15.42
CA ARG A 406 -1.25 14.95 -14.95
C ARG A 406 -1.76 15.86 -13.84
N TRP A 407 -0.90 16.25 -12.90
CA TRP A 407 -1.31 16.85 -11.63
C TRP A 407 -0.82 18.29 -11.42
N SER A 408 0.08 18.82 -12.25
CA SER A 408 0.62 20.17 -12.07
C SER A 408 -0.50 21.19 -11.84
N GLY A 409 -0.44 21.88 -10.69
CA GLY A 409 -1.43 22.87 -10.25
C GLY A 409 -2.65 22.28 -9.53
N VAL A 410 -2.69 20.96 -9.26
CA VAL A 410 -3.70 20.31 -8.41
C VAL A 410 -3.08 20.03 -7.04
N PRO A 411 -3.49 20.71 -5.96
CA PRO A 411 -2.97 20.43 -4.63
C PRO A 411 -3.56 19.12 -4.08
N PHE A 412 -2.71 18.38 -3.36
CA PHE A 412 -3.07 17.22 -2.56
C PHE A 412 -2.96 17.60 -1.09
N TYR A 413 -4.09 17.67 -0.40
CA TYR A 413 -4.14 17.93 1.03
C TYR A 413 -4.20 16.61 1.77
N VAL A 414 -3.23 16.33 2.60
CA VAL A 414 -3.18 15.12 3.42
C VAL A 414 -3.21 15.47 4.89
N ARG A 415 -3.86 14.66 5.71
CA ARG A 415 -3.83 14.83 7.16
C ARG A 415 -4.01 13.52 7.90
N THR A 416 -3.38 13.45 9.06
CA THR A 416 -3.58 12.39 10.04
C THR A 416 -3.53 12.94 11.45
N GLY A 417 -4.16 12.25 12.39
CA GLY A 417 -4.08 12.60 13.80
C GLY A 417 -4.72 11.57 14.70
N LYS A 418 -4.29 11.59 15.96
CA LYS A 418 -4.86 10.79 17.04
C LYS A 418 -5.91 11.57 17.83
N ARG A 419 -6.76 10.87 18.58
CA ARG A 419 -7.89 11.47 19.34
C ARG A 419 -8.77 12.39 18.48
N MET A 420 -8.90 12.10 17.19
CA MET A 420 -9.84 12.78 16.30
C MET A 420 -11.28 12.36 16.61
N PRO A 421 -12.32 13.08 16.13
CA PRO A 421 -13.71 12.83 16.52
C PRO A 421 -14.22 11.41 16.23
N LYS A 422 -13.67 10.81 15.17
CA LYS A 422 -13.98 9.43 14.76
C LYS A 422 -12.83 8.81 13.98
N ARG A 423 -12.80 7.48 13.96
CA ARG A 423 -11.93 6.74 13.03
C ARG A 423 -12.46 6.88 11.62
N ALA A 424 -11.63 7.36 10.68
CA ALA A 424 -12.00 7.45 9.28
C ALA A 424 -10.73 7.49 8.39
N THR A 425 -10.72 6.68 7.35
CA THR A 425 -9.74 6.82 6.27
C THR A 425 -10.50 7.00 4.95
N GLU A 426 -10.30 8.14 4.31
CA GLU A 426 -11.01 8.50 3.10
C GLU A 426 -10.08 9.23 2.11
N ILE A 427 -10.24 8.90 0.84
CA ILE A 427 -9.68 9.65 -0.30
C ILE A 427 -10.85 10.39 -0.95
N ALA A 428 -10.80 11.73 -0.97
CA ALA A 428 -11.82 12.57 -1.56
C ALA A 428 -11.27 13.34 -2.75
N ILE A 429 -11.85 13.12 -3.93
CA ILE A 429 -11.47 13.77 -5.18
C ILE A 429 -12.56 14.79 -5.53
N GLN A 430 -12.21 16.05 -5.38
CA GLN A 430 -13.08 17.15 -5.70
C GLN A 430 -12.88 17.53 -7.17
N PHE A 431 -13.95 17.42 -7.95
CA PHE A 431 -13.91 17.88 -9.35
C PHE A 431 -14.11 19.38 -9.45
N ARG A 432 -13.64 19.96 -10.55
CA ARG A 432 -13.83 21.36 -10.86
C ARG A 432 -15.30 21.68 -11.07
N GLU A 433 -15.65 22.93 -10.85
CA GLU A 433 -16.95 23.44 -11.22
C GLU A 433 -17.19 23.32 -12.74
N VAL A 434 -18.45 23.22 -13.12
CA VAL A 434 -18.83 23.26 -14.55
C VAL A 434 -18.40 24.59 -15.19
N PRO A 435 -17.79 24.58 -16.38
CA PRO A 435 -17.23 25.78 -17.00
C PRO A 435 -18.31 26.78 -17.42
N HIS A 436 -19.54 26.32 -17.58
CA HIS A 436 -20.69 27.16 -17.92
C HIS A 436 -21.90 26.84 -17.04
N ARG A 437 -22.35 27.81 -16.25
CA ARG A 437 -23.43 27.66 -15.29
C ARG A 437 -24.78 28.01 -15.94
N LEU A 438 -25.46 27.00 -16.50
CA LEU A 438 -26.75 27.16 -17.20
C LEU A 438 -27.93 27.46 -16.25
N PHE A 439 -27.81 27.19 -14.96
CA PHE A 439 -28.91 27.22 -13.99
C PHE A 439 -28.82 28.36 -12.97
N THR A 440 -27.93 29.32 -13.16
CA THR A 440 -27.64 30.42 -12.21
C THR A 440 -28.83 31.36 -11.99
N GLU A 441 -29.66 31.58 -13.01
CA GLU A 441 -30.83 32.48 -12.92
C GLU A 441 -31.94 31.96 -11.99
N GLN A 442 -31.85 30.67 -11.64
CA GLN A 442 -32.85 29.98 -10.81
C GLN A 442 -32.41 29.85 -9.34
N GLY A 443 -31.31 30.51 -8.95
CA GLY A 443 -30.86 30.63 -7.56
C GLY A 443 -30.20 29.39 -6.97
N THR A 444 -30.01 28.31 -7.75
CA THR A 444 -29.40 27.05 -7.27
C THR A 444 -28.25 26.61 -8.17
N THR A 445 -27.03 26.86 -7.71
CA THR A 445 -25.85 26.26 -8.33
C THR A 445 -25.58 24.94 -7.61
N PRO A 446 -25.57 23.77 -8.29
CA PRO A 446 -25.20 22.52 -7.65
C PRO A 446 -23.75 22.57 -7.18
N ASP A 447 -23.47 21.95 -6.03
CA ASP A 447 -22.08 21.76 -5.61
C ASP A 447 -21.29 21.02 -6.71
N PRO A 448 -19.98 21.32 -6.85
CA PRO A 448 -19.12 20.55 -7.73
C PRO A 448 -19.14 19.05 -7.37
N ASN A 449 -18.97 18.22 -8.40
CA ASN A 449 -18.99 16.77 -8.20
C ASN A 449 -17.85 16.32 -7.26
N LEU A 450 -18.13 15.36 -6.43
CA LEU A 450 -17.18 14.78 -5.48
C LEU A 450 -17.25 13.26 -5.54
N LEU A 451 -16.08 12.64 -5.68
CA LEU A 451 -15.90 11.21 -5.50
C LEU A 451 -15.14 10.98 -4.20
N ALA A 452 -15.71 10.19 -3.28
CA ALA A 452 -15.06 9.81 -2.04
C ALA A 452 -14.92 8.28 -1.97
N ILE A 453 -13.69 7.81 -1.74
CA ILE A 453 -13.35 6.41 -1.55
C ILE A 453 -13.07 6.22 -0.07
N ARG A 454 -13.96 5.50 0.61
CA ARG A 454 -13.87 5.21 2.04
C ARG A 454 -13.10 3.90 2.24
N ILE A 455 -11.98 3.98 2.94
CA ILE A 455 -11.11 2.83 3.20
C ILE A 455 -11.47 2.16 4.53
N GLN A 456 -11.92 2.94 5.52
CA GLN A 456 -12.39 2.46 6.83
C GLN A 456 -13.17 3.56 7.57
N PRO A 457 -14.11 3.18 8.47
CA PRO A 457 -14.53 1.81 8.81
C PRO A 457 -15.49 1.21 7.76
N ASP A 458 -16.32 2.03 7.13
CA ASP A 458 -17.37 1.61 6.20
C ASP A 458 -16.82 1.67 4.77
N GLU A 459 -16.21 0.55 4.33
CA GLU A 459 -15.59 0.44 3.01
C GLU A 459 -16.60 0.68 1.89
N GLY A 460 -16.26 1.61 0.97
CA GLY A 460 -17.18 1.96 -0.10
C GLY A 460 -16.76 3.14 -0.97
N ILE A 461 -17.60 3.45 -1.93
CA ILE A 461 -17.39 4.57 -2.88
C ILE A 461 -18.66 5.40 -2.92
N MET A 462 -18.50 6.73 -2.77
CA MET A 462 -19.58 7.69 -2.80
C MET A 462 -19.36 8.71 -3.92
N LEU A 463 -20.35 8.90 -4.79
CA LEU A 463 -20.36 9.93 -5.82
C LEU A 463 -21.46 10.96 -5.53
N ARG A 464 -21.08 12.23 -5.35
CA ARG A 464 -22.00 13.35 -5.19
C ARG A 464 -22.12 14.12 -6.52
N PHE A 465 -23.36 14.38 -6.95
CA PHE A 465 -23.66 15.13 -8.16
C PHE A 465 -24.98 15.89 -8.05
N GLY A 466 -25.22 16.86 -8.94
CA GLY A 466 -26.45 17.63 -8.97
C GLY A 466 -27.56 16.89 -9.70
N ALA A 467 -28.77 16.88 -9.12
CA ALA A 467 -29.98 16.35 -9.75
C ALA A 467 -31.16 17.34 -9.61
N LYS A 468 -32.03 17.37 -10.62
CA LYS A 468 -33.24 18.18 -10.57
C LYS A 468 -34.24 17.52 -9.61
N VAL A 469 -34.76 18.31 -8.66
CA VAL A 469 -35.84 17.86 -7.78
C VAL A 469 -37.11 17.62 -8.65
N PRO A 470 -37.84 16.50 -8.46
CA PRO A 470 -39.11 16.28 -9.12
C PRO A 470 -40.10 17.41 -8.84
N GLY A 471 -40.74 17.94 -9.90
CA GLY A 471 -41.67 19.04 -9.80
C GLY A 471 -41.59 19.99 -10.99
N LEU A 472 -42.44 21.02 -11.00
CA LEU A 472 -42.58 21.98 -12.10
C LEU A 472 -41.48 23.04 -12.12
N ARG A 473 -40.80 23.25 -10.98
CA ARG A 473 -39.72 24.23 -10.89
C ARG A 473 -38.36 23.53 -11.12
N PRO A 474 -37.40 24.22 -11.75
CA PRO A 474 -36.06 23.69 -11.98
C PRO A 474 -35.19 23.84 -10.71
N ASP A 475 -35.62 23.26 -9.57
CA ASP A 475 -34.82 23.20 -8.33
C ASP A 475 -33.77 22.09 -8.48
N ILE A 476 -32.48 22.41 -8.28
CA ILE A 476 -31.38 21.48 -8.38
C ILE A 476 -30.79 21.28 -6.98
N ARG A 477 -30.59 20.03 -6.59
CA ARG A 477 -29.94 19.67 -5.31
C ARG A 477 -28.84 18.66 -5.52
N SER A 478 -27.85 18.70 -4.62
CA SER A 478 -26.83 17.65 -4.54
C SER A 478 -27.46 16.36 -4.05
N VAL A 479 -27.24 15.27 -4.77
CA VAL A 479 -27.62 13.91 -4.41
C VAL A 479 -26.38 13.03 -4.35
N THR A 480 -26.50 11.90 -3.63
CA THR A 480 -25.39 10.96 -3.43
C THR A 480 -25.78 9.59 -3.97
N MET A 481 -24.89 8.99 -4.75
CA MET A 481 -24.87 7.55 -5.02
C MET A 481 -23.84 6.94 -4.09
N ASP A 482 -24.24 5.96 -3.32
CA ASP A 482 -23.38 5.30 -2.33
C ASP A 482 -23.31 3.80 -2.61
N PHE A 483 -22.09 3.29 -2.66
CA PHE A 483 -21.79 1.87 -2.80
C PHE A 483 -20.99 1.43 -1.57
N THR A 484 -21.46 0.42 -0.86
CA THR A 484 -20.76 -0.22 0.26
C THR A 484 -20.46 -1.68 -0.07
N TYR A 485 -19.22 -2.12 0.22
CA TYR A 485 -18.78 -3.48 -0.11
C TYR A 485 -19.61 -4.53 0.64
N GLY A 486 -19.82 -4.34 1.94
CA GLY A 486 -20.57 -5.26 2.77
C GLY A 486 -22.00 -5.50 2.26
N GLU A 487 -22.69 -4.44 1.82
CA GLU A 487 -24.06 -4.55 1.29
C GLU A 487 -24.08 -5.15 -0.13
N ALA A 488 -23.12 -4.78 -0.97
CA ALA A 488 -23.14 -5.18 -2.37
C ALA A 488 -22.73 -6.64 -2.59
N PHE A 489 -21.74 -7.13 -1.83
CA PHE A 489 -21.20 -8.48 -2.02
C PHE A 489 -21.62 -9.46 -0.93
N ASN A 490 -22.17 -8.99 0.19
CA ASN A 490 -22.53 -9.80 1.36
C ASN A 490 -21.39 -10.71 1.84
N VAL A 491 -20.16 -10.18 1.79
CA VAL A 491 -18.93 -10.86 2.20
C VAL A 491 -18.13 -9.93 3.09
N ASP A 492 -17.62 -10.46 4.19
CA ASP A 492 -16.70 -9.73 5.04
C ASP A 492 -15.33 -9.62 4.36
N SER A 493 -14.79 -8.40 4.30
CA SER A 493 -13.45 -8.17 3.78
C SER A 493 -12.40 -8.91 4.62
N PRO A 494 -11.39 -9.56 4.00
CA PRO A 494 -10.29 -10.17 4.73
C PRO A 494 -9.49 -9.10 5.49
N ASP A 495 -8.82 -9.51 6.57
CA ASP A 495 -7.84 -8.62 7.24
C ASP A 495 -6.66 -8.37 6.29
N ALA A 496 -6.10 -7.15 6.32
CA ALA A 496 -4.97 -6.79 5.47
C ALA A 496 -3.77 -7.75 5.60
N TYR A 497 -3.56 -8.33 6.78
CA TYR A 497 -2.49 -9.30 7.00
C TYR A 497 -2.77 -10.66 6.36
N GLU A 498 -4.03 -11.10 6.29
CA GLU A 498 -4.42 -12.30 5.53
C GLU A 498 -4.00 -12.14 4.05
N THR A 499 -4.34 -10.99 3.47
CA THR A 499 -3.99 -10.66 2.09
C THR A 499 -2.48 -10.59 1.86
N LEU A 500 -1.76 -9.82 2.67
CA LEU A 500 -0.32 -9.61 2.49
C LEU A 500 0.50 -10.89 2.72
N ILE A 501 0.14 -11.71 3.69
CA ILE A 501 0.81 -13.00 3.91
C ILE A 501 0.56 -13.94 2.72
N LEU A 502 -0.67 -13.98 2.22
CA LEU A 502 -1.02 -14.77 1.05
C LEU A 502 -0.24 -14.32 -0.19
N ASP A 503 -0.17 -13.01 -0.46
CA ASP A 503 0.57 -12.43 -1.58
C ASP A 503 2.08 -12.74 -1.46
N ALA A 504 2.67 -12.62 -0.25
CA ALA A 504 4.06 -12.99 -0.01
C ALA A 504 4.33 -14.48 -0.26
N LEU A 505 3.41 -15.39 0.15
CA LEU A 505 3.49 -16.81 -0.14
C LEU A 505 3.33 -17.13 -1.62
N GLN A 506 2.56 -16.32 -2.36
CA GLN A 506 2.40 -16.43 -3.82
C GLN A 506 3.57 -15.84 -4.61
N GLY A 507 4.38 -15.00 -3.98
CA GLY A 507 5.44 -14.23 -4.64
C GLY A 507 4.95 -13.00 -5.37
N ASP A 508 3.77 -12.50 -5.04
CA ASP A 508 3.25 -11.25 -5.56
C ASP A 508 3.71 -10.07 -4.68
N ALA A 509 4.64 -9.29 -5.19
CA ALA A 509 5.17 -8.12 -4.51
C ALA A 509 4.44 -6.81 -4.86
N SER A 510 3.31 -6.86 -5.57
CA SER A 510 2.59 -5.68 -6.07
C SER A 510 2.14 -4.73 -4.96
N LEU A 511 1.78 -5.27 -3.79
CA LEU A 511 1.30 -4.53 -2.64
C LEU A 511 2.35 -4.35 -1.52
N PHE A 512 3.63 -4.55 -1.86
CA PHE A 512 4.74 -4.34 -0.93
C PHE A 512 5.60 -3.17 -1.40
N THR A 513 6.11 -2.44 -0.44
CA THR A 513 6.93 -1.25 -0.72
C THR A 513 8.34 -1.66 -1.15
N ARG A 514 8.82 -1.08 -2.24
CA ARG A 514 10.19 -1.29 -2.73
C ARG A 514 11.17 -0.37 -2.01
N ALA A 515 12.45 -0.71 -2.00
CA ALA A 515 13.51 0.04 -1.32
C ALA A 515 13.53 1.52 -1.74
N ASP A 516 13.45 1.80 -3.03
CA ASP A 516 13.46 3.17 -3.56
C ASP A 516 12.19 3.97 -3.21
N GLU A 517 11.02 3.33 -3.10
CA GLU A 517 9.80 3.99 -2.60
C GLU A 517 10.00 4.49 -1.15
N VAL A 518 10.62 3.65 -0.29
CA VAL A 518 10.92 4.03 1.10
C VAL A 518 11.85 5.22 1.13
N GLU A 519 12.92 5.20 0.33
CA GLU A 519 13.92 6.26 0.29
C GLU A 519 13.35 7.58 -0.27
N GLU A 520 12.55 7.51 -1.34
CA GLU A 520 11.87 8.70 -1.89
C GLU A 520 10.84 9.28 -0.91
N ALA A 521 10.09 8.42 -0.19
CA ALA A 521 9.17 8.90 0.84
C ALA A 521 9.90 9.63 1.98
N TRP A 522 11.09 9.15 2.40
CA TRP A 522 11.92 9.87 3.36
C TRP A 522 12.51 11.16 2.79
N THR A 523 12.88 11.20 1.51
CA THR A 523 13.34 12.43 0.85
C THR A 523 12.29 13.55 0.89
N ILE A 524 11.00 13.21 0.88
CA ILE A 524 9.90 14.17 1.03
C ILE A 524 9.76 14.66 2.47
N VAL A 525 9.89 13.77 3.46
CA VAL A 525 9.50 14.03 4.85
C VAL A 525 10.67 14.53 5.73
N ASP A 526 11.87 14.05 5.48
CA ASP A 526 13.08 14.41 6.27
C ASP A 526 13.36 15.92 6.32
N PRO A 527 13.25 16.68 5.20
CA PRO A 527 13.44 18.13 5.24
C PRO A 527 12.45 18.83 6.17
N VAL A 528 11.21 18.32 6.27
CA VAL A 528 10.18 18.87 7.18
C VAL A 528 10.55 18.61 8.63
N ILE A 529 10.94 17.38 8.97
CA ILE A 529 11.32 17.02 10.34
C ILE A 529 12.58 17.79 10.78
N SER A 530 13.57 17.85 9.90
CA SER A 530 14.81 18.60 10.15
C SER A 530 14.54 20.11 10.30
N GLY A 531 13.68 20.67 9.43
CA GLY A 531 13.27 22.07 9.53
C GLY A 531 12.54 22.39 10.83
N TRP A 532 11.77 21.46 11.38
CA TRP A 532 11.13 21.66 12.69
C TRP A 532 12.12 21.65 13.86
N ALA A 533 13.23 20.95 13.76
CA ALA A 533 14.25 20.96 14.79
C ALA A 533 14.94 22.34 14.94
N ASP A 534 14.96 23.13 13.86
CA ASP A 534 15.52 24.48 13.84
C ASP A 534 14.49 25.56 14.21
N LEU A 535 13.21 25.20 14.39
CA LEU A 535 12.11 26.11 14.69
C LEU A 535 11.58 25.88 16.11
N PRO A 536 11.12 26.93 16.80
CA PRO A 536 10.43 26.74 18.08
C PRO A 536 9.19 25.86 17.84
N ALA A 537 8.93 24.96 18.80
CA ALA A 537 7.71 24.18 18.78
C ALA A 537 6.48 25.12 18.81
N PRO A 538 5.36 24.75 18.14
CA PRO A 538 4.10 25.39 18.40
C PRO A 538 3.74 25.34 19.88
N ASP A 539 2.82 26.22 20.32
CA ASP A 539 2.31 26.19 21.69
C ASP A 539 1.50 24.90 21.92
N PHE A 540 2.21 23.81 22.17
CA PHE A 540 1.63 22.49 22.42
C PHE A 540 1.15 22.33 23.86
N PRO A 541 0.00 21.63 24.07
CA PRO A 541 -0.92 21.07 23.09
C PRO A 541 -1.80 22.15 22.42
N ASN A 542 -2.08 22.01 21.12
CA ASN A 542 -2.76 23.03 20.32
C ASN A 542 -4.09 22.57 19.64
N TYR A 543 -4.60 21.39 19.99
CA TYR A 543 -5.97 20.99 19.66
C TYR A 543 -6.59 20.08 20.72
N ASP A 544 -7.89 20.22 20.97
CA ASP A 544 -8.59 19.39 21.92
C ASP A 544 -8.88 18.00 21.36
N ALA A 545 -8.69 16.95 22.17
CA ALA A 545 -9.15 15.61 21.81
C ALA A 545 -10.65 15.62 21.43
N GLY A 546 -11.00 14.94 20.35
CA GLY A 546 -12.33 14.95 19.77
C GLY A 546 -12.58 16.04 18.74
N THR A 547 -11.55 16.79 18.33
CA THR A 547 -11.61 17.77 17.24
C THR A 547 -10.86 17.28 15.99
N TRP A 548 -10.97 18.01 14.88
CA TRP A 548 -10.31 17.67 13.61
C TRP A 548 -8.88 18.18 13.49
N GLY A 549 -8.21 18.43 14.57
CA GLY A 549 -6.84 18.95 14.64
C GLY A 549 -6.80 20.45 14.94
N PRO A 550 -5.59 21.06 14.92
CA PRO A 550 -5.41 22.47 15.21
C PRO A 550 -6.05 23.36 14.14
N SER A 551 -6.52 24.56 14.55
CA SER A 551 -7.15 25.54 13.66
C SER A 551 -6.23 25.98 12.52
N GLU A 552 -4.92 25.93 12.72
CA GLU A 552 -3.90 26.24 11.71
C GLU A 552 -3.99 25.32 10.50
N ALA A 553 -4.42 24.07 10.70
CA ALA A 553 -4.59 23.11 9.60
C ALA A 553 -5.67 23.54 8.60
N ASP A 554 -6.67 24.32 9.02
CA ASP A 554 -7.69 24.87 8.12
C ASP A 554 -7.12 25.93 7.17
N LYS A 555 -5.98 26.56 7.53
CA LYS A 555 -5.32 27.55 6.70
C LYS A 555 -4.70 26.95 5.43
N LEU A 556 -4.29 25.66 5.45
CA LEU A 556 -3.69 25.00 4.28
C LEU A 556 -4.62 25.02 3.06
N PRO A 557 -5.84 24.47 3.11
CA PRO A 557 -6.76 24.57 1.99
C PRO A 557 -7.35 25.98 1.82
N ALA A 558 -7.46 26.79 2.89
CA ALA A 558 -8.04 28.12 2.82
C ALA A 558 -7.22 29.10 1.97
N ARG A 559 -5.88 28.97 1.93
CA ARG A 559 -4.98 29.75 1.06
C ARG A 559 -5.33 29.60 -0.40
N ASP A 560 -5.82 28.43 -0.80
CA ASP A 560 -6.25 28.14 -2.17
C ASP A 560 -7.77 28.36 -2.36
N GLY A 561 -8.47 28.99 -1.40
CA GLY A 561 -9.92 29.21 -1.43
C GLY A 561 -10.75 27.94 -1.19
N ARG A 562 -10.17 26.91 -0.57
CA ARG A 562 -10.75 25.58 -0.34
C ARG A 562 -10.96 25.33 1.17
N ARG A 563 -11.55 24.20 1.50
CA ARG A 563 -11.75 23.77 2.88
C ARG A 563 -11.62 22.27 3.02
N TRP A 564 -11.27 21.81 4.22
CA TRP A 564 -11.33 20.38 4.54
C TRP A 564 -12.74 19.85 4.38
N ARG A 565 -12.80 18.66 3.78
CA ARG A 565 -14.04 17.90 3.75
C ARG A 565 -14.48 17.56 5.19
N ARG A 566 -15.77 17.70 5.45
CA ARG A 566 -16.44 17.24 6.67
C ARG A 566 -17.07 15.88 6.40
N PHE A 567 -16.93 14.97 7.34
CA PHE A 567 -17.42 13.60 7.25
C PHE A 567 -18.84 13.47 7.81
#